data_cf88944ea27d6bf001668e36d1691f41
#
_entry.id   cf88944ea27d6bf001668e36d1691f41
#
_cell.length_a   1.000
_cell.length_b   1.000
_cell.length_c   1.000
_cell.angle_alpha   90.00
_cell.angle_beta   90.00
_cell.angle_gamma   90.00
#
_symmetry.space_group_name_H-M   'P 1'
#
loop_
_entity.id
_entity.type
_entity.pdbx_description
1 polymer ?
#
loop_
_entity_poly.entity_id
_entity_poly.type
_entity_poly.pdbx_seq_one_letter_code
_entity_poly.pdbx_strand_id
1 'polypeptide(L)'
;MKTAKKSLTILFAIVMALLLVHISIANATQNDLNLPPTPVRIEVFDGVESYFLTKLMDIPEGYDVTNGTYLGWCIDTRAEMTRSPETHSVYLYSSFNPPGELANEEWDMVNYILNHKRGNATDIQQAIWYFINIDGNYTPTSQVAWDIINDALENGEGFVPSYGEIVAIICYPTVLLPYPSEVQISIIEVNNPVIPEFSSASILLLIMSTTLLIAIFYKKHKVGLNTLRIGTRNPFYFRNNV
;
A
#
# COMPACT_ATOMS: atom_id res chain seq x y z
N MET A 1 41.47 26.42 13.16
CA MET A 1 40.69 26.43 11.89
C MET A 1 40.49 25.06 11.24
N LYS A 2 41.45 24.13 11.28
CA LYS A 2 41.33 22.78 10.69
C LYS A 2 40.29 21.88 11.38
N THR A 3 40.09 21.99 12.70
CA THR A 3 39.14 21.19 13.48
C THR A 3 37.68 21.55 13.21
N ALA A 4 37.34 22.84 13.05
CA ALA A 4 35.97 23.28 12.75
C ALA A 4 35.47 22.85 11.35
N LYS A 5 36.39 22.83 10.35
CA LYS A 5 36.04 22.33 9.01
C LYS A 5 35.76 20.83 9.02
N LYS A 6 36.56 20.02 9.77
CA LYS A 6 36.31 18.58 9.91
C LYS A 6 34.95 18.27 10.57
N SER A 7 34.58 19.01 11.64
CA SER A 7 33.29 18.83 12.33
C SER A 7 32.12 19.16 11.45
N LEU A 8 32.18 20.19 10.60
CA LEU A 8 31.15 20.57 9.67
C LEU A 8 30.94 19.51 8.56
N THR A 9 32.02 18.94 8.05
CA THR A 9 31.96 17.88 7.03
C THR A 9 31.35 16.62 7.60
N ILE A 10 31.67 16.24 8.83
CA ILE A 10 31.07 15.06 9.50
C ILE A 10 29.57 15.28 9.73
N LEU A 11 29.16 16.47 10.19
CA LEU A 11 27.76 16.79 10.42
C LEU A 11 26.95 16.72 9.09
N PHE A 12 27.50 17.25 8.01
CA PHE A 12 26.87 17.19 6.68
C PHE A 12 26.75 15.75 6.18
N ALA A 13 27.77 14.92 6.37
CA ALA A 13 27.73 13.51 5.99
C ALA A 13 26.68 12.72 6.79
N ILE A 14 26.52 13.01 8.08
CA ILE A 14 25.49 12.38 8.92
C ILE A 14 24.08 12.77 8.47
N VAL A 15 23.84 14.06 8.17
CA VAL A 15 22.55 14.54 7.68
C VAL A 15 22.21 13.92 6.32
N MET A 16 23.18 13.84 5.41
CA MET A 16 23.00 13.16 4.11
C MET A 16 22.73 11.66 4.26
N ALA A 17 23.43 10.98 5.17
CA ALA A 17 23.19 9.57 5.46
C ALA A 17 21.79 9.32 6.04
N LEU A 18 21.32 10.19 6.95
CA LEU A 18 19.96 10.12 7.50
C LEU A 18 18.90 10.37 6.43
N LEU A 19 19.10 11.31 5.51
CA LEU A 19 18.19 11.55 4.38
C LEU A 19 18.13 10.34 3.43
N LEU A 20 19.26 9.70 3.14
CA LEU A 20 19.30 8.51 2.28
C LEU A 20 18.61 7.31 2.93
N VAL A 21 18.71 7.13 4.24
CA VAL A 21 17.99 6.05 4.97
C VAL A 21 16.48 6.24 4.89
N HIS A 22 15.97 7.47 4.97
CA HIS A 22 14.54 7.74 4.85
C HIS A 22 13.98 7.47 3.44
N ILE A 23 14.79 7.70 2.39
CA ILE A 23 14.39 7.39 1.00
C ILE A 23 14.32 5.87 0.78
N SER A 24 15.20 5.08 1.42
CA SER A 24 15.21 3.62 1.28
C SER A 24 14.04 2.93 1.99
N ILE A 25 13.50 3.51 3.06
CA ILE A 25 12.34 2.94 3.79
C ILE A 25 11.03 3.16 3.01
N ALA A 26 10.93 4.24 2.24
CA ALA A 26 9.73 4.55 1.47
C ALA A 26 9.48 3.58 0.29
N ASN A 27 10.48 2.82 -0.14
CA ASN A 27 10.36 1.87 -1.25
C ASN A 27 10.11 0.40 -0.83
N ALA A 28 10.00 0.11 0.47
CA ALA A 28 10.05 -1.28 0.95
C ALA A 28 8.68 -1.97 1.13
N THR A 29 7.55 -1.27 0.97
CA THR A 29 6.22 -1.84 1.30
C THR A 29 5.10 -1.40 0.35
N GLN A 30 5.38 -1.29 -0.93
CA GLN A 30 4.43 -0.74 -1.91
C GLN A 30 3.17 -1.61 -2.14
N ASN A 31 3.15 -2.87 -1.69
CA ASN A 31 2.15 -3.85 -2.10
C ASN A 31 1.43 -4.55 -0.94
N ASP A 32 1.50 -4.06 0.29
CA ASP A 32 0.87 -4.75 1.42
C ASP A 32 -0.24 -3.86 2.01
N LEU A 33 -1.51 -4.23 1.75
CA LEU A 33 -2.64 -3.58 2.37
C LEU A 33 -2.71 -3.94 3.86
N ASN A 34 -2.93 -2.94 4.70
CA ASN A 34 -3.18 -3.13 6.12
C ASN A 34 -4.60 -3.66 6.34
N LEU A 35 -4.75 -4.98 6.42
CA LEU A 35 -6.02 -5.66 6.61
C LEU A 35 -6.20 -6.13 8.06
N PRO A 36 -7.44 -6.25 8.57
CA PRO A 36 -7.71 -6.81 9.88
C PRO A 36 -7.12 -8.22 10.04
N PRO A 37 -6.33 -8.48 11.10
CA PRO A 37 -5.74 -9.81 11.33
C PRO A 37 -6.72 -10.82 11.92
N THR A 38 -7.90 -10.36 12.34
CA THR A 38 -8.98 -11.17 12.90
C THR A 38 -10.14 -11.26 11.93
N PRO A 39 -10.96 -12.33 12.00
CA PRO A 39 -12.13 -12.45 11.14
C PRO A 39 -13.08 -11.26 11.27
N VAL A 40 -13.67 -10.89 10.16
CA VAL A 40 -14.72 -9.87 10.06
C VAL A 40 -16.01 -10.52 9.58
N ARG A 41 -17.15 -9.81 9.70
CA ARG A 41 -18.41 -10.31 9.17
C ARG A 41 -18.71 -9.74 7.79
N ILE A 42 -19.25 -10.58 6.93
CA ILE A 42 -19.81 -10.17 5.63
C ILE A 42 -21.29 -10.54 5.53
N GLU A 43 -22.03 -9.73 4.79
CA GLU A 43 -23.39 -10.00 4.32
C GLU A 43 -23.39 -9.82 2.81
N VAL A 44 -23.90 -10.80 2.05
CA VAL A 44 -23.79 -10.84 0.60
C VAL A 44 -25.17 -10.69 -0.04
N PHE A 45 -25.23 -9.86 -1.08
CA PHE A 45 -26.43 -9.57 -1.87
C PHE A 45 -26.15 -9.88 -3.34
N ASP A 46 -27.21 -10.01 -4.13
CA ASP A 46 -27.07 -10.09 -5.58
C ASP A 46 -26.55 -8.77 -6.13
N GLY A 47 -25.56 -8.85 -7.04
CA GLY A 47 -25.00 -7.71 -7.71
C GLY A 47 -25.68 -7.39 -9.04
N VAL A 48 -25.46 -6.18 -9.54
CA VAL A 48 -25.87 -5.75 -10.89
C VAL A 48 -24.62 -5.41 -11.72
N GLU A 49 -23.71 -4.65 -11.12
CA GLU A 49 -22.42 -4.25 -11.74
C GLU A 49 -21.32 -5.27 -11.45
N SER A 50 -21.53 -6.15 -10.49
CA SER A 50 -20.67 -7.25 -10.09
C SER A 50 -21.52 -8.50 -9.85
N TYR A 51 -20.87 -9.64 -9.61
CA TYR A 51 -21.57 -10.89 -9.32
C TYR A 51 -22.23 -10.85 -7.94
N PHE A 52 -21.57 -10.20 -6.98
CA PHE A 52 -22.07 -9.94 -5.64
C PHE A 52 -21.95 -8.47 -5.25
N LEU A 53 -22.79 -8.03 -4.31
CA LEU A 53 -22.53 -6.90 -3.45
C LEU A 53 -22.21 -7.47 -2.06
N THR A 54 -20.99 -7.21 -1.58
CA THR A 54 -20.53 -7.72 -0.28
C THR A 54 -20.40 -6.56 0.70
N LYS A 55 -21.18 -6.62 1.77
CA LYS A 55 -21.12 -5.64 2.86
C LYS A 55 -20.17 -6.15 3.93
N LEU A 56 -19.07 -5.40 4.17
CA LEU A 56 -18.18 -5.62 5.28
C LEU A 56 -18.74 -4.99 6.57
N MET A 57 -18.61 -5.70 7.67
CA MET A 57 -19.06 -5.28 8.99
C MET A 57 -18.01 -5.60 10.05
N ASP A 58 -18.05 -4.84 11.16
CA ASP A 58 -17.16 -4.99 12.30
C ASP A 58 -15.69 -4.73 11.99
N ILE A 59 -15.41 -3.89 10.98
CA ILE A 59 -14.05 -3.45 10.66
C ILE A 59 -13.63 -2.38 11.67
N PRO A 60 -12.54 -2.57 12.43
CA PRO A 60 -11.97 -1.54 13.29
C PRO A 60 -11.41 -0.36 12.46
N GLU A 61 -11.23 0.79 13.09
CA GLU A 61 -10.56 1.91 12.43
C GLU A 61 -9.07 1.64 12.19
N GLY A 62 -8.50 2.28 11.16
CA GLY A 62 -7.06 2.23 10.87
C GLY A 62 -6.63 1.13 9.90
N TYR A 63 -7.56 0.41 9.29
CA TYR A 63 -7.30 -0.53 8.20
C TYR A 63 -7.63 0.09 6.82
N ASP A 64 -7.09 -0.50 5.76
CA ASP A 64 -7.30 -0.05 4.37
C ASP A 64 -8.67 -0.46 3.83
N VAL A 65 -9.42 -1.22 4.57
CA VAL A 65 -10.83 -1.54 4.35
C VAL A 65 -11.69 -0.94 5.46
N THR A 66 -12.94 -0.63 5.16
CA THR A 66 -13.88 -0.03 6.11
C THR A 66 -15.23 -0.74 6.09
N ASN A 67 -16.07 -0.50 7.09
CA ASN A 67 -17.46 -0.92 7.05
C ASN A 67 -18.15 -0.29 5.84
N GLY A 68 -18.76 -1.11 4.99
CA GLY A 68 -19.38 -0.62 3.76
C GLY A 68 -19.69 -1.74 2.76
N THR A 69 -20.25 -1.36 1.62
CA THR A 69 -20.61 -2.31 0.54
C THR A 69 -19.61 -2.17 -0.60
N TYR A 70 -19.09 -3.31 -1.05
CA TYR A 70 -18.09 -3.47 -2.09
C TYR A 70 -18.61 -4.30 -3.24
N LEU A 71 -18.13 -4.06 -4.44
CA LEU A 71 -18.33 -4.96 -5.57
C LEU A 71 -17.61 -6.28 -5.28
N GLY A 72 -18.28 -7.40 -5.52
CA GLY A 72 -17.77 -8.73 -5.18
C GLY A 72 -17.87 -9.73 -6.31
N TRP A 73 -16.99 -10.72 -6.31
CA TRP A 73 -16.89 -11.78 -7.29
C TRP A 73 -16.68 -13.12 -6.62
N CYS A 74 -17.22 -14.16 -7.22
CA CYS A 74 -17.00 -15.54 -6.80
C CYS A 74 -15.68 -16.06 -7.33
N ILE A 75 -14.93 -16.81 -6.51
CA ILE A 75 -13.71 -17.51 -6.94
C ILE A 75 -13.73 -19.01 -6.58
N ASP A 76 -14.82 -19.50 -6.00
CA ASP A 76 -14.96 -20.89 -5.57
C ASP A 76 -16.28 -21.48 -6.09
N THR A 77 -16.19 -22.32 -7.12
CA THR A 77 -17.37 -22.98 -7.72
C THR A 77 -17.82 -24.24 -6.96
N ARG A 78 -17.08 -24.66 -5.91
CA ARG A 78 -17.40 -25.86 -5.09
C ARG A 78 -18.50 -25.62 -4.06
N ALA A 79 -18.78 -24.37 -3.73
CA ALA A 79 -19.74 -23.98 -2.73
C ALA A 79 -20.71 -22.92 -3.25
N GLU A 80 -21.85 -22.82 -2.61
CA GLU A 80 -22.80 -21.74 -2.86
C GLU A 80 -22.61 -20.60 -1.85
N MET A 81 -23.03 -19.40 -2.22
CA MET A 81 -23.05 -18.27 -1.32
C MET A 81 -24.46 -18.04 -0.80
N THR A 82 -24.69 -18.30 0.49
CA THR A 82 -25.92 -17.91 1.14
C THR A 82 -26.00 -16.38 1.23
N ARG A 83 -27.11 -15.83 0.73
CA ARG A 83 -27.36 -14.38 0.63
C ARG A 83 -27.96 -13.82 1.92
N SER A 84 -28.01 -12.47 1.97
CA SER A 84 -28.76 -11.72 2.99
C SER A 84 -30.15 -12.36 3.26
N PRO A 85 -30.55 -12.44 4.55
CA PRO A 85 -29.97 -11.77 5.73
C PRO A 85 -28.88 -12.56 6.47
N GLU A 86 -28.42 -13.68 5.92
CA GLU A 86 -27.34 -14.45 6.56
C GLU A 86 -26.01 -13.70 6.53
N THR A 87 -25.23 -13.86 7.59
CA THR A 87 -23.89 -13.26 7.71
C THR A 87 -22.85 -14.33 7.91
N HIS A 88 -21.68 -14.12 7.33
CA HIS A 88 -20.58 -15.07 7.37
C HIS A 88 -19.32 -14.44 7.98
N SER A 89 -18.53 -15.25 8.67
CA SER A 89 -17.25 -14.84 9.24
C SER A 89 -16.12 -15.20 8.29
N VAL A 90 -15.30 -14.21 7.90
CA VAL A 90 -14.22 -14.38 6.93
C VAL A 90 -12.93 -13.72 7.41
N TYR A 91 -11.78 -14.31 7.04
CA TYR A 91 -10.51 -13.61 7.05
C TYR A 91 -10.37 -12.81 5.75
N LEU A 92 -9.72 -11.66 5.81
CA LEU A 92 -9.40 -10.86 4.64
C LEU A 92 -7.92 -11.05 4.29
N TYR A 93 -7.66 -11.37 3.01
CA TYR A 93 -6.31 -11.46 2.47
C TYR A 93 -6.20 -10.61 1.21
N SER A 94 -5.04 -10.00 1.01
CA SER A 94 -4.75 -9.35 -0.26
C SER A 94 -4.39 -10.37 -1.33
N SER A 95 -4.76 -10.11 -2.59
CA SER A 95 -4.27 -10.88 -3.74
C SER A 95 -2.75 -10.83 -3.91
N PHE A 96 -2.05 -9.90 -3.23
CA PHE A 96 -0.58 -9.87 -3.18
C PHE A 96 -0.01 -10.91 -2.21
N ASN A 97 -0.80 -11.34 -1.22
CA ASN A 97 -0.42 -12.33 -0.22
C ASN A 97 -1.59 -13.28 0.08
N PRO A 98 -2.01 -14.10 -0.89
CA PRO A 98 -3.15 -14.99 -0.77
C PRO A 98 -2.90 -16.13 0.21
N PRO A 99 -3.95 -16.74 0.82
CA PRO A 99 -3.79 -17.89 1.69
C PRO A 99 -3.33 -19.13 0.90
N GLY A 100 -2.76 -20.11 1.60
CA GLY A 100 -1.98 -21.22 1.05
C GLY A 100 -2.57 -21.96 -0.16
N GLU A 101 -3.88 -22.32 -0.16
CA GLU A 101 -4.49 -23.00 -1.31
C GLU A 101 -4.67 -22.11 -2.55
N LEU A 102 -4.69 -20.78 -2.35
CA LEU A 102 -4.83 -19.77 -3.39
C LEU A 102 -3.49 -19.13 -3.80
N ALA A 103 -2.37 -19.58 -3.22
CA ALA A 103 -1.07 -18.94 -3.42
C ALA A 103 -0.50 -19.10 -4.84
N ASN A 104 -0.97 -20.11 -5.58
CA ASN A 104 -0.50 -20.40 -6.94
C ASN A 104 -1.48 -19.96 -8.04
N GLU A 105 -2.56 -19.26 -7.68
CA GLU A 105 -3.52 -18.75 -8.64
C GLU A 105 -2.98 -17.49 -9.35
N GLU A 106 -3.51 -17.20 -10.53
CA GLU A 106 -3.06 -16.10 -11.39
C GLU A 106 -3.69 -14.75 -10.96
N TRP A 107 -3.28 -14.24 -9.80
CA TRP A 107 -3.83 -13.02 -9.21
C TRP A 107 -3.50 -11.75 -9.99
N ASP A 108 -2.42 -11.71 -10.70
CA ASP A 108 -2.04 -10.64 -11.61
C ASP A 108 -3.08 -10.47 -12.73
N MET A 109 -3.52 -11.59 -13.33
CA MET A 109 -4.59 -11.61 -14.34
C MET A 109 -5.92 -11.13 -13.76
N VAL A 110 -6.27 -11.56 -12.53
CA VAL A 110 -7.50 -11.12 -11.87
C VAL A 110 -7.45 -9.62 -11.58
N ASN A 111 -6.37 -9.13 -11.00
CA ASN A 111 -6.20 -7.70 -10.75
C ASN A 111 -6.24 -6.89 -12.06
N TYR A 112 -5.64 -7.40 -13.14
CA TYR A 112 -5.74 -6.79 -14.46
C TYR A 112 -7.18 -6.67 -14.93
N ILE A 113 -7.95 -7.76 -14.87
CA ILE A 113 -9.38 -7.79 -15.26
C ILE A 113 -10.19 -6.77 -14.47
N LEU A 114 -9.98 -6.69 -13.13
CA LEU A 114 -10.73 -5.77 -12.28
C LEU A 114 -10.44 -4.30 -12.62
N ASN A 115 -9.26 -3.99 -13.14
CA ASN A 115 -8.87 -2.64 -13.54
C ASN A 115 -9.21 -2.32 -15.01
N HIS A 116 -9.52 -3.32 -15.84
CA HIS A 116 -9.83 -3.17 -17.26
C HIS A 116 -11.20 -3.78 -17.62
N LYS A 117 -12.16 -3.68 -16.69
CA LYS A 117 -13.49 -4.29 -16.84
C LYS A 117 -14.20 -3.87 -18.12
N ARG A 118 -14.78 -4.85 -18.81
CA ARG A 118 -15.64 -4.67 -19.97
C ARG A 118 -16.69 -5.81 -20.02
N GLY A 119 -17.74 -5.64 -20.80
CA GLY A 119 -18.86 -6.56 -20.78
C GLY A 119 -19.76 -6.37 -19.54
N ASN A 120 -20.54 -7.37 -19.24
CA ASN A 120 -21.40 -7.38 -18.06
C ASN A 120 -20.79 -8.19 -16.89
N ALA A 121 -21.44 -8.17 -15.73
CA ALA A 121 -20.96 -8.88 -14.54
C ALA A 121 -20.74 -10.39 -14.79
N THR A 122 -21.57 -11.03 -15.60
CA THR A 122 -21.43 -12.46 -15.93
C THR A 122 -20.21 -12.72 -16.80
N ASP A 123 -19.91 -11.84 -17.76
CA ASP A 123 -18.72 -11.97 -18.61
C ASP A 123 -17.44 -11.85 -17.80
N ILE A 124 -17.37 -10.85 -16.91
CA ILE A 124 -16.22 -10.63 -16.01
C ILE A 124 -16.08 -11.82 -15.05
N GLN A 125 -17.18 -12.29 -14.46
CA GLN A 125 -17.17 -13.44 -13.56
C GLN A 125 -16.62 -14.70 -14.23
N GLN A 126 -17.01 -14.96 -15.48
CA GLN A 126 -16.50 -16.08 -16.26
C GLN A 126 -15.00 -15.96 -16.53
N ALA A 127 -14.50 -14.76 -16.77
CA ALA A 127 -13.09 -14.52 -16.96
C ALA A 127 -12.29 -14.72 -15.67
N ILE A 128 -12.83 -14.29 -14.52
CA ILE A 128 -12.21 -14.55 -13.21
C ILE A 128 -12.10 -16.04 -12.92
N TRP A 129 -13.18 -16.83 -13.15
CA TRP A 129 -13.17 -18.29 -12.97
C TRP A 129 -12.21 -19.03 -13.90
N TYR A 130 -11.85 -18.44 -15.02
CA TYR A 130 -10.85 -19.02 -15.92
C TYR A 130 -9.46 -18.99 -15.30
N PHE A 131 -9.10 -17.90 -14.60
CA PHE A 131 -7.78 -17.70 -14.00
C PHE A 131 -7.68 -18.24 -12.56
N ILE A 132 -8.79 -18.22 -11.80
CA ILE A 132 -8.84 -18.85 -10.47
C ILE A 132 -9.68 -20.09 -10.58
N ASN A 133 -9.00 -21.21 -10.65
CA ASN A 133 -9.61 -22.49 -10.97
C ASN A 133 -9.40 -23.53 -9.86
N ILE A 134 -9.89 -23.22 -8.67
CA ILE A 134 -9.77 -24.08 -7.48
C ILE A 134 -10.28 -25.50 -7.79
N ASP A 135 -11.25 -25.66 -8.68
CA ASP A 135 -11.86 -26.94 -9.09
C ASP A 135 -11.23 -27.55 -10.34
N GLY A 136 -10.38 -26.80 -11.02
CA GLY A 136 -9.57 -27.35 -12.11
C GLY A 136 -10.17 -27.35 -13.52
N ASN A 137 -11.41 -26.87 -13.82
CA ASN A 137 -11.95 -26.97 -15.20
C ASN A 137 -13.13 -26.02 -15.50
N TYR A 138 -12.96 -24.74 -15.33
CA TYR A 138 -13.98 -23.81 -15.82
C TYR A 138 -13.77 -23.45 -17.28
N THR A 139 -14.82 -23.55 -18.11
CA THR A 139 -14.78 -23.13 -19.52
C THR A 139 -15.79 -22.01 -19.75
N PRO A 140 -15.36 -20.80 -20.12
CA PRO A 140 -16.26 -19.69 -20.42
C PRO A 140 -17.18 -20.00 -21.60
N THR A 141 -18.42 -19.56 -21.49
CA THR A 141 -19.44 -19.72 -22.55
C THR A 141 -19.70 -18.45 -23.36
N SER A 142 -19.27 -17.29 -22.83
CA SER A 142 -19.42 -15.98 -23.47
C SER A 142 -18.22 -15.64 -24.33
N GLN A 143 -18.45 -15.16 -25.56
CA GLN A 143 -17.39 -14.62 -26.41
C GLN A 143 -16.74 -13.39 -25.76
N VAL A 144 -17.51 -12.55 -25.08
CA VAL A 144 -16.99 -11.36 -24.38
C VAL A 144 -16.05 -11.78 -23.24
N ALA A 145 -16.40 -12.87 -22.52
CA ALA A 145 -15.50 -13.43 -21.50
C ALA A 145 -14.17 -13.91 -22.11
N TRP A 146 -14.21 -14.57 -23.29
CA TRP A 146 -13.00 -14.96 -24.00
C TRP A 146 -12.18 -13.76 -24.46
N ASP A 147 -12.82 -12.67 -24.88
CA ASP A 147 -12.11 -11.44 -25.26
C ASP A 147 -11.44 -10.79 -24.05
N ILE A 148 -12.06 -10.84 -22.86
CA ILE A 148 -11.46 -10.39 -21.59
C ILE A 148 -10.24 -11.25 -21.24
N ILE A 149 -10.39 -12.58 -21.32
CA ILE A 149 -9.32 -13.55 -21.03
C ILE A 149 -8.12 -13.33 -21.95
N ASN A 150 -8.35 -13.21 -23.26
CA ASN A 150 -7.28 -13.01 -24.24
C ASN A 150 -6.54 -11.71 -23.98
N ASP A 151 -7.24 -10.64 -23.62
CA ASP A 151 -6.62 -9.35 -23.26
C ASP A 151 -5.79 -9.47 -21.97
N ALA A 152 -6.28 -10.19 -20.96
CA ALA A 152 -5.52 -10.43 -19.75
C ALA A 152 -4.26 -11.29 -20.02
N LEU A 153 -4.37 -12.34 -20.86
CA LEU A 153 -3.21 -13.14 -21.26
C LEU A 153 -2.17 -12.36 -22.04
N GLU A 154 -2.59 -11.35 -22.81
CA GLU A 154 -1.69 -10.50 -23.58
C GLU A 154 -1.01 -9.41 -22.73
N ASN A 155 -1.73 -8.84 -21.76
CA ASN A 155 -1.34 -7.61 -21.07
C ASN A 155 -1.29 -7.72 -19.54
N GLY A 156 -1.76 -8.82 -18.95
CA GLY A 156 -1.95 -8.95 -17.49
C GLY A 156 -0.81 -9.67 -16.77
N GLU A 157 0.10 -10.36 -17.48
CA GLU A 157 1.20 -11.07 -16.82
C GLU A 157 2.08 -10.12 -16.00
N GLY A 158 2.20 -10.40 -14.71
CA GLY A 158 2.94 -9.58 -13.78
C GLY A 158 2.28 -8.23 -13.45
N PHE A 159 0.99 -8.03 -13.76
CA PHE A 159 0.28 -6.80 -13.45
C PHE A 159 0.14 -6.61 -11.94
N VAL A 160 0.62 -5.47 -11.47
CA VAL A 160 0.54 -5.04 -10.08
C VAL A 160 -0.24 -3.73 -10.02
N PRO A 161 -1.43 -3.70 -9.39
CA PRO A 161 -2.22 -2.48 -9.24
C PRO A 161 -1.44 -1.35 -8.58
N SER A 162 -1.39 -0.21 -9.26
CA SER A 162 -0.81 1.03 -8.73
C SER A 162 -1.71 1.66 -7.66
N TYR A 163 -1.24 2.70 -6.99
CA TYR A 163 -2.07 3.46 -6.05
C TYR A 163 -3.31 4.05 -6.73
N GLY A 164 -4.46 3.80 -6.10
CA GLY A 164 -5.77 4.21 -6.60
C GLY A 164 -6.40 3.22 -7.59
N GLU A 165 -5.68 2.20 -8.04
CA GLU A 165 -6.22 1.10 -8.81
C GLU A 165 -6.84 0.02 -7.90
N ILE A 166 -7.61 -0.88 -8.47
CA ILE A 166 -8.33 -1.93 -7.76
C ILE A 166 -7.40 -3.09 -7.41
N VAL A 167 -7.42 -3.49 -6.15
CA VAL A 167 -6.82 -4.74 -5.65
C VAL A 167 -7.94 -5.69 -5.24
N ALA A 168 -7.83 -6.95 -5.64
CA ALA A 168 -8.71 -8.00 -5.15
C ALA A 168 -8.40 -8.32 -3.70
N ILE A 169 -9.38 -8.20 -2.81
CA ILE A 169 -9.31 -8.64 -1.42
C ILE A 169 -10.15 -9.90 -1.27
N ILE A 170 -9.50 -10.97 -0.82
CA ILE A 170 -10.06 -12.30 -0.68
C ILE A 170 -10.83 -12.36 0.64
N CYS A 171 -12.11 -12.67 0.57
CA CYS A 171 -12.98 -13.00 1.69
C CYS A 171 -12.93 -14.52 1.91
N TYR A 172 -12.03 -14.97 2.79
CA TYR A 172 -11.79 -16.38 3.06
C TYR A 172 -12.59 -16.84 4.26
N PRO A 173 -13.59 -17.75 4.09
CA PRO A 173 -14.43 -18.21 5.19
C PRO A 173 -13.65 -18.86 6.33
N THR A 174 -14.07 -18.60 7.56
CA THR A 174 -13.46 -19.25 8.74
C THR A 174 -13.79 -20.73 8.84
N VAL A 175 -14.84 -21.19 8.15
CA VAL A 175 -15.27 -22.60 8.07
C VAL A 175 -15.57 -22.94 6.62
N LEU A 176 -14.71 -23.72 5.98
CA LEU A 176 -14.84 -24.19 4.61
C LEU A 176 -15.36 -25.63 4.51
N LEU A 177 -15.14 -26.45 5.53
CA LEU A 177 -15.47 -27.88 5.50
C LEU A 177 -16.61 -28.22 6.46
N PRO A 178 -17.45 -29.25 6.16
CA PRO A 178 -17.42 -30.04 4.91
C PRO A 178 -18.02 -29.31 3.71
N TYR A 179 -17.58 -29.65 2.49
CA TYR A 179 -18.25 -29.19 1.27
C TYR A 179 -19.51 -30.02 1.01
N PRO A 180 -20.57 -29.43 0.40
CA PRO A 180 -20.67 -28.01 0.05
C PRO A 180 -20.83 -27.14 1.30
N SER A 181 -20.06 -26.05 1.36
CA SER A 181 -20.19 -25.02 2.40
C SER A 181 -21.33 -24.04 2.03
N GLU A 182 -21.95 -23.43 3.04
CA GLU A 182 -22.96 -22.37 2.84
C GLU A 182 -22.32 -21.03 2.44
N VAL A 183 -21.00 -20.96 2.47
CA VAL A 183 -20.23 -19.80 2.11
C VAL A 183 -19.04 -20.17 1.25
N GLN A 184 -18.99 -19.58 0.05
CA GLN A 184 -17.87 -19.77 -0.88
C GLN A 184 -16.79 -18.72 -0.65
N ILE A 185 -15.57 -19.00 -1.09
CA ILE A 185 -14.51 -18.01 -1.16
C ILE A 185 -14.89 -16.98 -2.25
N SER A 186 -14.83 -15.72 -1.89
CA SER A 186 -15.14 -14.60 -2.78
C SER A 186 -14.04 -13.54 -2.70
N ILE A 187 -14.08 -12.61 -3.65
CA ILE A 187 -13.23 -11.41 -3.59
C ILE A 187 -14.10 -10.15 -3.60
N ILE A 188 -13.55 -9.09 -3.07
CA ILE A 188 -14.10 -7.74 -3.16
C ILE A 188 -13.09 -6.80 -3.81
N GLU A 189 -13.58 -5.74 -4.44
CA GLU A 189 -12.78 -4.70 -5.06
C GLU A 189 -12.47 -3.61 -4.04
N VAL A 190 -11.18 -3.39 -3.78
CA VAL A 190 -10.71 -2.33 -2.89
C VAL A 190 -9.70 -1.46 -3.63
N ASN A 191 -9.83 -0.14 -3.52
CA ASN A 191 -8.81 0.75 -4.06
C ASN A 191 -7.50 0.57 -3.30
N ASN A 192 -6.41 0.34 -4.02
CA ASN A 192 -5.08 0.34 -3.45
C ASN A 192 -4.83 1.71 -2.77
N PRO A 193 -4.60 1.75 -1.44
CA PRO A 193 -4.58 3.01 -0.72
C PRO A 193 -3.46 3.91 -1.24
N VAL A 194 -3.79 5.17 -1.51
CA VAL A 194 -2.79 6.17 -1.85
C VAL A 194 -1.99 6.45 -0.59
N ILE A 195 -0.72 6.04 -0.54
CA ILE A 195 0.18 6.53 0.50
C ILE A 195 0.28 8.04 0.29
N PRO A 196 -0.07 8.86 1.31
CA PRO A 196 0.08 10.31 1.18
C PRO A 196 1.56 10.59 0.90
N GLU A 197 1.90 10.83 -0.35
CA GLU A 197 3.23 11.32 -0.69
C GLU A 197 3.46 12.56 0.16
N PHE A 198 4.57 12.58 0.91
CA PHE A 198 5.01 13.83 1.52
C PHE A 198 5.08 14.86 0.38
N SER A 199 4.17 15.81 0.38
CA SER A 199 4.11 16.80 -0.69
C SER A 199 5.51 17.35 -0.90
N SER A 200 5.91 17.56 -2.15
CA SER A 200 7.22 18.13 -2.48
C SER A 200 7.49 19.41 -1.69
N ALA A 201 6.41 20.13 -1.31
CA ALA A 201 6.46 21.27 -0.41
C ALA A 201 6.90 20.90 1.02
N SER A 202 6.48 19.76 1.57
CA SER A 202 6.90 19.29 2.91
C SER A 202 8.37 18.89 2.93
N ILE A 203 8.86 18.24 1.87
CA ILE A 203 10.28 17.91 1.69
C ILE A 203 11.09 19.20 1.56
N LEU A 204 10.62 20.16 0.75
CA LEU A 204 11.27 21.45 0.58
C LEU A 204 11.34 22.23 1.88
N LEU A 205 10.26 22.27 2.67
CA LEU A 205 10.23 22.91 4.00
C LEU A 205 11.20 22.25 4.97
N LEU A 206 11.33 20.92 4.94
CA LEU A 206 12.29 20.19 5.77
C LEU A 206 13.75 20.57 5.38
N ILE A 207 14.04 20.61 4.08
CA ILE A 207 15.37 21.02 3.57
C ILE A 207 15.65 22.49 3.91
N MET A 208 14.69 23.38 3.73
CA MET A 208 14.85 24.80 4.07
C MET A 208 15.04 25.01 5.57
N SER A 209 14.31 24.30 6.42
CA SER A 209 14.45 24.42 7.89
C SER A 209 15.80 23.90 8.37
N THR A 210 16.28 22.79 7.83
CA THR A 210 17.62 22.24 8.17
C THR A 210 18.75 23.13 7.69
N THR A 211 18.66 23.70 6.49
CA THR A 211 19.64 24.65 5.97
C THR A 211 19.68 25.94 6.77
N LEU A 212 18.52 26.46 7.19
CA LEU A 212 18.41 27.62 8.05
C LEU A 212 19.06 27.40 9.42
N LEU A 213 18.78 26.24 10.06
CA LEU A 213 19.40 25.87 11.32
C LEU A 213 20.94 25.80 11.20
N ILE A 214 21.47 25.17 10.15
CA ILE A 214 22.91 25.10 9.88
C ILE A 214 23.49 26.50 9.72
N ALA A 215 22.83 27.40 9.00
CA ALA A 215 23.27 28.79 8.81
C ALA A 215 23.32 29.58 10.13
N ILE A 216 22.29 29.41 11.00
CA ILE A 216 22.22 30.04 12.32
C ILE A 216 23.39 29.55 13.22
N PHE A 217 23.61 28.22 13.28
CA PHE A 217 24.72 27.66 14.04
C PHE A 217 26.09 28.14 13.53
N TYR A 218 26.27 28.19 12.21
CA TYR A 218 27.49 28.69 11.60
C TYR A 218 27.76 30.17 11.96
N LYS A 219 26.73 31.03 11.89
CA LYS A 219 26.82 32.45 12.24
C LYS A 219 27.17 32.62 13.72
N LYS A 220 26.52 31.88 14.63
CA LYS A 220 26.79 31.93 16.08
C LYS A 220 28.23 31.52 16.42
N HIS A 221 28.74 30.49 15.75
CA HIS A 221 30.12 30.02 15.96
C HIS A 221 31.15 31.04 15.46
N LYS A 222 30.86 31.74 14.34
CA LYS A 222 31.75 32.78 13.78
C LYS A 222 31.82 34.04 14.66
N VAL A 223 30.69 34.44 15.27
CA VAL A 223 30.64 35.59 16.20
C VAL A 223 31.40 35.28 17.47
N GLY A 224 31.31 34.07 18.05
CA GLY A 224 32.06 33.67 19.24
C GLY A 224 33.60 33.68 19.05
N LEU A 225 34.07 33.35 17.84
CA LEU A 225 35.50 33.41 17.52
C LEU A 225 36.04 34.84 17.37
N ASN A 226 35.22 35.79 16.91
CA ASN A 226 35.64 37.19 16.77
C ASN A 226 35.67 37.91 18.12
N THR A 227 34.77 37.60 19.06
CA THR A 227 34.83 38.16 20.43
C THR A 227 36.03 37.71 21.21
N LEU A 228 36.53 36.49 21.02
CA LEU A 228 37.77 36.01 21.63
C LEU A 228 39.01 36.68 21.07
N ARG A 229 39.00 37.19 19.84
CA ARG A 229 40.14 37.84 19.18
C ARG A 229 40.33 39.31 19.56
N ILE A 230 39.31 39.97 20.09
CA ILE A 230 39.34 41.38 20.50
C ILE A 230 39.86 41.53 21.94
N GLY A 231 39.78 40.45 22.78
CA GLY A 231 40.19 40.48 24.19
C GLY A 231 41.67 40.40 24.47
N THR A 232 42.57 40.25 23.47
CA THR A 232 43.99 40.01 23.67
C THR A 232 44.92 41.18 23.26
N ARG A 233 44.42 42.37 23.07
CA ARG A 233 45.25 43.55 22.89
C ARG A 233 45.37 44.31 24.21
N ASN A 234 46.34 43.91 25.07
CA ASN A 234 46.85 44.75 26.12
C ASN A 234 47.95 45.68 25.52
N PRO A 235 47.84 47.01 25.67
CA PRO A 235 48.92 47.90 25.32
C PRO A 235 49.87 47.92 26.49
N PHE A 236 51.11 47.46 26.27
CA PHE A 236 52.23 47.69 27.18
C PHE A 236 52.52 49.20 27.21
N TYR A 237 52.27 49.82 28.37
CA TYR A 237 52.80 51.15 28.71
C TYR A 237 54.30 51.03 29.08
N PHE A 238 55.17 51.56 28.22
CA PHE A 238 56.55 51.88 28.62
C PHE A 238 56.53 53.20 29.38
N ARG A 239 56.90 53.15 30.63
CA ARG A 239 57.20 54.34 31.46
C ARG A 239 58.71 54.55 31.48
N ASN A 240 59.18 55.56 30.76
CA ASN A 240 60.56 56.05 30.94
C ASN A 240 60.60 56.98 32.14
N ASN A 241 61.48 56.67 33.11
CA ASN A 241 61.98 57.59 34.13
C ASN A 241 63.40 58.02 33.79
N VAL A 242 63.65 59.30 33.82
CA VAL A 242 64.82 59.97 34.31
C VAL A 242 64.35 61.11 35.15
#